data_fe6ecfe8aac005d211116aa9b548bc4d
#
_entry.id   fe6ecfe8aac005d211116aa9b548bc4d
#
_cell.length_a   1.000
_cell.length_b   1.000
_cell.length_c   1.000
_cell.angle_alpha   90.00
_cell.angle_beta   90.00
_cell.angle_gamma   90.00
#
_symmetry.space_group_name_H-M   'P 1'
#
loop_
_entity.id
_entity.type
_entity.pdbx_description
1 polymer ?
#
loop_
_entity_poly.entity_id
_entity_poly.type
_entity_poly.pdbx_seq_one_letter_code
_entity_poly.pdbx_strand_id
1 'polypeptide(L)'
;MLFRSPIEAMSATSRVELEMTKAAFQGIITLVSPENLKTLAGTYRGENVPDEVRPLSPIGLAQAGSQIADSGMVNLFSLLAFVNIFLAVFNSIPLIPLDGGRIVLALFEGVTGKKVSDKKLYPIAAFVVLLFIFLGFTAFYLDITQPIQL
;
A
#
# COMPACT_ATOMS: atom_id res chain seq x y z
N MET A 1 -16.54 -23.53 3.09
CA MET A 1 -17.33 -23.40 4.35
C MET A 1 -18.66 -22.75 4.00
N LEU A 2 -19.79 -23.42 4.23
CA LEU A 2 -21.12 -22.85 4.01
C LEU A 2 -21.56 -22.17 5.31
N PHE A 3 -21.77 -20.85 5.26
CA PHE A 3 -22.31 -20.11 6.40
C PHE A 3 -23.76 -20.52 6.66
N ARG A 4 -24.12 -20.75 7.92
CA ARG A 4 -25.46 -21.19 8.31
C ARG A 4 -26.50 -20.05 8.37
N SER A 5 -26.00 -18.78 8.41
CA SER A 5 -26.86 -17.59 8.41
C SER A 5 -26.16 -16.38 7.75
N PRO A 6 -26.93 -15.40 7.23
CA PRO A 6 -26.36 -14.13 6.71
C PRO A 6 -25.58 -13.34 7.77
N ILE A 7 -25.99 -13.41 9.04
CA ILE A 7 -25.33 -12.73 10.16
C ILE A 7 -23.95 -13.34 10.42
N GLU A 8 -23.85 -14.68 10.36
CA GLU A 8 -22.58 -15.39 10.51
C GLU A 8 -21.61 -15.06 9.35
N ALA A 9 -22.13 -14.97 8.13
CA ALA A 9 -21.37 -14.54 6.97
C ALA A 9 -20.85 -13.09 7.14
N MET A 10 -21.70 -12.15 7.56
CA MET A 10 -21.34 -10.76 7.80
C MET A 10 -20.27 -10.62 8.89
N SER A 11 -20.41 -11.35 10.01
CA SER A 11 -19.44 -11.30 11.10
C SER A 11 -18.09 -11.91 10.71
N ALA A 12 -18.06 -12.92 9.87
CA ALA A 12 -16.83 -13.50 9.36
C ALA A 12 -16.16 -12.56 8.35
N THR A 13 -16.92 -11.95 7.45
CA THR A 13 -16.42 -10.99 6.46
C THR A 13 -15.82 -9.76 7.14
N SER A 14 -16.51 -9.19 8.13
CA SER A 14 -16.00 -8.00 8.83
C SER A 14 -14.70 -8.27 9.60
N ARG A 15 -14.50 -9.48 10.12
CA ARG A 15 -13.21 -9.87 10.73
C ARG A 15 -12.09 -9.92 9.68
N VAL A 16 -12.35 -10.54 8.53
CA VAL A 16 -11.38 -10.62 7.43
C VAL A 16 -11.01 -9.23 6.92
N GLU A 17 -12.00 -8.36 6.71
CA GLU A 17 -11.77 -6.96 6.31
C GLU A 17 -10.92 -6.20 7.34
N LEU A 18 -11.17 -6.40 8.62
CA LEU A 18 -10.40 -5.76 9.69
C LEU A 18 -8.94 -6.24 9.68
N GLU A 19 -8.72 -7.54 9.53
CA GLU A 19 -7.35 -8.10 9.46
C GLU A 19 -6.61 -7.62 8.19
N MET A 20 -7.28 -7.60 7.04
CA MET A 20 -6.72 -7.04 5.81
C MET A 20 -6.37 -5.55 5.95
N THR A 21 -7.23 -4.77 6.62
CA THR A 21 -6.99 -3.35 6.88
C THR A 21 -5.79 -3.14 7.80
N LYS A 22 -5.67 -3.93 8.86
CA LYS A 22 -4.49 -3.90 9.75
C LYS A 22 -3.21 -4.29 9.00
N ALA A 23 -3.28 -5.35 8.19
CA ALA A 23 -2.14 -5.79 7.39
C ALA A 23 -1.71 -4.73 6.38
N ALA A 24 -2.66 -4.05 5.71
CA ALA A 24 -2.39 -2.95 4.80
C ALA A 24 -1.71 -1.78 5.53
N PHE A 25 -2.21 -1.40 6.71
CA PHE A 25 -1.61 -0.32 7.51
C PHE A 25 -0.21 -0.67 7.98
N GLN A 26 0.02 -1.89 8.48
CA GLN A 26 1.34 -2.37 8.87
C GLN A 26 2.29 -2.43 7.69
N GLY A 27 1.85 -2.93 6.54
CA GLY A 27 2.64 -2.96 5.31
C GLY A 27 3.10 -1.58 4.87
N ILE A 28 2.23 -0.56 4.95
CA ILE A 28 2.59 0.82 4.62
C ILE A 28 3.64 1.38 5.59
N ILE A 29 3.47 1.15 6.91
CA ILE A 29 4.46 1.60 7.90
C ILE A 29 5.81 0.93 7.65
N THR A 30 5.83 -0.37 7.41
CA THR A 30 7.05 -1.12 7.10
C THR A 30 7.70 -0.58 5.83
N LEU A 31 6.92 -0.35 4.77
CA LEU A 31 7.42 0.12 3.48
C LEU A 31 8.18 1.46 3.60
N VAL A 32 7.66 2.40 4.40
CA VAL A 32 8.28 3.73 4.58
C VAL A 32 9.22 3.81 5.78
N SER A 33 9.44 2.71 6.49
CA SER A 33 10.36 2.70 7.64
C SER A 33 11.80 3.00 7.20
N PRO A 34 12.60 3.71 8.01
CA PRO A 34 13.99 4.04 7.66
C PRO A 34 14.86 2.80 7.41
N GLU A 35 14.57 1.70 8.12
CA GLU A 35 15.30 0.43 7.97
C GLU A 35 14.99 -0.19 6.61
N ASN A 36 13.71 -0.27 6.25
CA ASN A 36 13.31 -0.82 4.96
C ASN A 36 13.78 0.05 3.79
N LEU A 37 13.71 1.37 3.91
CA LEU A 37 14.24 2.28 2.88
C LEU A 37 15.75 2.09 2.66
N LYS A 38 16.54 1.80 3.70
CA LYS A 38 17.95 1.44 3.58
C LYS A 38 18.13 0.11 2.86
N THR A 39 17.33 -0.91 3.23
CA THR A 39 17.35 -2.23 2.58
C THR A 39 17.01 -2.11 1.09
N LEU A 40 15.96 -1.35 0.76
CA LEU A 40 15.58 -1.08 -0.63
C LEU A 40 16.67 -0.33 -1.40
N ALA A 41 17.35 0.63 -0.77
CA ALA A 41 18.50 1.31 -1.38
C ALA A 41 19.71 0.38 -1.59
N GLY A 42 19.87 -0.65 -0.76
CA GLY A 42 20.89 -1.68 -0.88
C GLY A 42 20.76 -2.54 -2.15
N THR A 43 19.52 -2.67 -2.69
CA THR A 43 19.27 -3.34 -3.96
C THR A 43 20.14 -2.84 -5.09
N TYR A 44 20.40 -1.54 -5.16
CA TYR A 44 21.26 -0.92 -6.18
C TYR A 44 22.76 -1.23 -5.98
N ARG A 45 23.09 -1.87 -4.86
CA ARG A 45 24.44 -2.40 -4.56
C ARG A 45 24.52 -3.91 -4.74
N GLY A 46 23.45 -4.56 -5.24
CA GLY A 46 23.37 -6.01 -5.42
C GLY A 46 22.96 -6.80 -4.17
N GLU A 47 22.45 -6.13 -3.14
CA GLU A 47 21.93 -6.79 -1.94
C GLU A 47 20.54 -7.40 -2.25
N ASN A 48 20.27 -8.60 -1.73
CA ASN A 48 18.95 -9.22 -1.86
C ASN A 48 17.97 -8.59 -0.90
N VAL A 49 16.77 -8.27 -1.39
CA VAL A 49 15.66 -7.74 -0.59
C VAL A 49 14.68 -8.86 -0.27
N PRO A 50 14.37 -9.10 1.01
CA PRO A 50 13.36 -10.07 1.40
C PRO A 50 11.98 -9.74 0.79
N ASP A 51 11.24 -10.77 0.37
CA ASP A 51 9.93 -10.58 -0.31
C ASP A 51 8.89 -9.92 0.60
N GLU A 52 9.00 -10.10 1.92
CA GLU A 52 8.06 -9.54 2.90
C GLU A 52 8.09 -8.00 3.00
N VAL A 53 9.20 -7.38 2.60
CA VAL A 53 9.42 -5.93 2.78
C VAL A 53 9.55 -5.19 1.46
N ARG A 54 9.49 -5.88 0.33
CA ARG A 54 9.62 -5.26 -0.99
C ARG A 54 8.30 -4.67 -1.48
N PRO A 55 8.31 -3.50 -2.11
CA PRO A 55 7.15 -2.99 -2.82
C PRO A 55 6.90 -3.80 -4.09
N LEU A 56 5.63 -3.99 -4.42
CA LEU A 56 5.20 -4.61 -5.67
C LEU A 56 4.89 -3.54 -6.71
N SER A 57 5.44 -3.70 -7.92
CA SER A 57 5.00 -2.94 -9.08
C SER A 57 3.77 -3.58 -9.74
N PRO A 58 3.14 -2.94 -10.72
CA PRO A 58 2.08 -3.58 -11.51
C PRO A 58 2.52 -4.90 -12.16
N ILE A 59 3.81 -5.05 -12.49
CA ILE A 59 4.35 -6.30 -13.03
C ILE A 59 4.39 -7.38 -11.95
N GLY A 60 4.93 -7.06 -10.77
CA GLY A 60 4.97 -7.98 -9.64
C GLY A 60 3.57 -8.38 -9.18
N LEU A 61 2.61 -7.44 -9.19
CA LEU A 61 1.22 -7.75 -8.89
C LEU A 61 0.59 -8.70 -9.93
N ALA A 62 0.91 -8.54 -11.21
CA ALA A 62 0.45 -9.44 -12.26
C ALA A 62 1.09 -10.83 -12.12
N GLN A 63 2.38 -10.91 -11.77
CA GLN A 63 3.08 -12.17 -11.50
C GLN A 63 2.46 -12.90 -10.30
N ALA A 64 2.27 -12.20 -9.17
CA ALA A 64 1.62 -12.74 -8.00
C ALA A 64 0.18 -13.19 -8.31
N GLY A 65 -0.57 -12.38 -9.05
CA GLY A 65 -1.94 -12.70 -9.48
C GLY A 65 -2.01 -13.96 -10.33
N SER A 66 -1.08 -14.17 -11.25
CA SER A 66 -1.04 -15.38 -12.09
C SER A 66 -0.76 -16.64 -11.26
N GLN A 67 0.21 -16.58 -10.32
CA GLN A 67 0.53 -17.71 -9.45
C GLN A 67 -0.62 -18.04 -8.48
N ILE A 68 -1.28 -17.00 -7.95
CA ILE A 68 -2.44 -17.18 -7.05
C ILE A 68 -3.66 -17.71 -7.82
N ALA A 69 -3.84 -17.33 -9.08
CA ALA A 69 -4.94 -17.83 -9.92
C ALA A 69 -4.86 -19.36 -10.10
N ASP A 70 -3.66 -19.92 -10.19
CA ASP A 70 -3.45 -21.38 -10.26
C ASP A 70 -3.91 -22.09 -8.97
N SER A 71 -3.90 -21.38 -7.84
CA SER A 71 -4.39 -21.89 -6.54
C SER A 71 -5.91 -21.78 -6.37
N GLY A 72 -6.63 -21.19 -7.33
CA GLY A 72 -8.08 -21.07 -7.38
C GLY A 72 -8.63 -19.64 -7.35
N MET A 73 -9.79 -19.46 -7.96
CA MET A 73 -10.44 -18.16 -8.15
C MET A 73 -10.72 -17.41 -6.84
N VAL A 74 -11.00 -18.12 -5.75
CA VAL A 74 -11.25 -17.50 -4.44
C VAL A 74 -10.03 -16.74 -3.94
N ASN A 75 -8.83 -17.30 -4.13
CA ASN A 75 -7.58 -16.67 -3.74
C ASN A 75 -7.30 -15.43 -4.58
N LEU A 76 -7.60 -15.48 -5.87
CA LEU A 76 -7.48 -14.33 -6.76
C LEU A 76 -8.42 -13.19 -6.34
N PHE A 77 -9.69 -13.49 -6.01
CA PHE A 77 -10.61 -12.47 -5.49
C PHE A 77 -10.15 -11.91 -4.14
N SER A 78 -9.55 -12.72 -3.29
CA SER A 78 -8.97 -12.27 -2.02
C SER A 78 -7.80 -11.31 -2.24
N LEU A 79 -6.92 -11.59 -3.22
CA LEU A 79 -5.85 -10.67 -3.61
C LEU A 79 -6.40 -9.35 -4.12
N LEU A 80 -7.40 -9.38 -5.00
CA LEU A 80 -8.04 -8.17 -5.52
C LEU A 80 -8.72 -7.34 -4.40
N ALA A 81 -9.40 -8.02 -3.46
CA ALA A 81 -9.97 -7.35 -2.29
C ALA A 81 -8.88 -6.70 -1.44
N PHE A 82 -7.78 -7.40 -1.17
CA PHE A 82 -6.65 -6.85 -0.42
C PHE A 82 -6.04 -5.63 -1.11
N VAL A 83 -5.82 -5.68 -2.42
CA VAL A 83 -5.30 -4.53 -3.19
C VAL A 83 -6.22 -3.31 -3.09
N ASN A 84 -7.54 -3.51 -3.18
CA ASN A 84 -8.51 -2.41 -3.03
C ASN A 84 -8.48 -1.82 -1.61
N ILE A 85 -8.42 -2.66 -0.57
CA ILE A 85 -8.30 -2.22 0.82
C ILE A 85 -6.99 -1.48 1.02
N PHE A 86 -5.88 -2.01 0.50
CA PHE A 86 -4.57 -1.37 0.57
C PHE A 86 -4.59 0.03 -0.05
N LEU A 87 -5.16 0.18 -1.25
CA LEU A 87 -5.29 1.47 -1.93
C LEU A 87 -6.17 2.46 -1.14
N ALA A 88 -7.25 1.97 -0.53
CA ALA A 88 -8.14 2.80 0.30
C ALA A 88 -7.40 3.29 1.56
N VAL A 89 -6.71 2.40 2.27
CA VAL A 89 -5.91 2.74 3.46
C VAL A 89 -4.77 3.69 3.09
N PHE A 90 -4.06 3.40 2.00
CA PHE A 90 -2.97 4.22 1.50
C PHE A 90 -3.43 5.65 1.16
N ASN A 91 -4.54 5.80 0.44
CA ASN A 91 -5.09 7.11 0.12
C ASN A 91 -5.66 7.85 1.33
N SER A 92 -6.01 7.15 2.41
CA SER A 92 -6.49 7.75 3.67
C SER A 92 -5.38 8.34 4.55
N ILE A 93 -4.10 8.09 4.21
CA ILE A 93 -2.97 8.64 4.97
C ILE A 93 -3.00 10.18 4.92
N PRO A 94 -2.82 10.87 6.07
CA PRO A 94 -2.87 12.34 6.15
C PRO A 94 -1.61 13.00 5.58
N LEU A 95 -1.24 12.66 4.35
CA LEU A 95 -0.07 13.15 3.63
C LEU A 95 -0.48 13.75 2.27
N ILE A 96 -0.01 14.94 1.97
CA ILE A 96 -0.15 15.53 0.63
C ILE A 96 0.92 14.89 -0.27
N PRO A 97 0.55 14.42 -1.47
CA PRO A 97 -0.64 14.75 -2.27
C PRO A 97 -1.82 13.75 -2.15
N LEU A 98 -1.83 12.83 -1.18
CA LEU A 98 -2.91 11.85 -1.00
C LEU A 98 -4.23 12.51 -0.56
N ASP A 99 -5.35 11.81 -0.77
CA ASP A 99 -6.68 12.32 -0.45
C ASP A 99 -6.87 12.56 1.05
N GLY A 100 -6.32 11.70 1.91
CA GLY A 100 -6.33 11.88 3.36
C GLY A 100 -5.66 13.19 3.79
N GLY A 101 -4.56 13.59 3.16
CA GLY A 101 -3.91 14.87 3.40
C GLY A 101 -4.79 16.06 2.99
N ARG A 102 -5.52 15.94 1.89
CA ARG A 102 -6.48 16.99 1.46
C ARG A 102 -7.68 17.11 2.40
N ILE A 103 -8.18 15.99 2.92
CA ILE A 103 -9.27 15.97 3.92
C ILE A 103 -8.82 16.67 5.20
N VAL A 104 -7.63 16.31 5.73
CA VAL A 104 -7.08 16.95 6.93
C VAL A 104 -6.87 18.45 6.72
N LEU A 105 -6.39 18.85 5.55
CA LEU A 105 -6.22 20.25 5.20
C LEU A 105 -7.55 21.00 5.17
N ALA A 106 -8.58 20.43 4.52
CA ALA A 106 -9.91 21.02 4.45
C ALA A 106 -10.56 21.15 5.84
N LEU A 107 -10.39 20.13 6.70
CA LEU A 107 -10.86 20.19 8.09
C LEU A 107 -10.15 21.29 8.89
N PHE A 108 -8.84 21.41 8.74
CA PHE A 108 -8.07 22.47 9.38
C PHE A 108 -8.53 23.87 8.94
N GLU A 109 -8.70 24.07 7.64
CA GLU A 109 -9.19 25.35 7.08
C GLU A 109 -10.62 25.64 7.54
N GLY A 110 -11.49 24.63 7.59
CA GLY A 110 -12.87 24.77 8.07
C GLY A 110 -12.97 25.17 9.53
N VAL A 111 -12.10 24.61 10.40
CA VAL A 111 -12.11 24.91 11.85
C VAL A 111 -11.40 26.25 12.16
N THR A 112 -10.29 26.53 11.48
CA THR A 112 -9.47 27.72 11.79
C THR A 112 -9.87 28.95 10.98
N GLY A 113 -10.61 28.78 9.89
CA GLY A 113 -10.91 29.84 8.93
C GLY A 113 -9.68 30.36 8.15
N LYS A 114 -8.52 29.72 8.32
CA LYS A 114 -7.25 30.16 7.71
C LYS A 114 -6.83 29.18 6.64
N LYS A 115 -6.64 29.67 5.41
CA LYS A 115 -6.07 28.88 4.32
C LYS A 115 -4.58 28.62 4.55
N VAL A 116 -4.17 27.35 4.37
CA VAL A 116 -2.76 27.00 4.40
C VAL A 116 -2.11 27.40 3.06
N SER A 117 -1.00 28.14 3.13
CA SER A 117 -0.32 28.60 1.92
C SER A 117 0.28 27.44 1.13
N ASP A 118 0.01 27.40 -0.16
CA ASP A 118 0.58 26.44 -1.11
C ASP A 118 2.11 26.37 -1.05
N LYS A 119 2.78 27.50 -0.80
CA LYS A 119 4.24 27.56 -0.65
C LYS A 119 4.78 26.65 0.45
N LYS A 120 3.98 26.36 1.49
CA LYS A 120 4.35 25.44 2.59
C LYS A 120 4.02 24.00 2.23
N LEU A 121 3.02 23.77 1.39
CA LEU A 121 2.55 22.44 1.00
C LEU A 121 3.41 21.84 -0.11
N TYR A 122 3.90 22.65 -1.05
CA TYR A 122 4.72 22.18 -2.18
C TYR A 122 5.97 21.37 -1.78
N PRO A 123 6.82 21.80 -0.83
CA PRO A 123 8.00 21.01 -0.49
C PRO A 123 7.65 19.67 0.16
N ILE A 124 6.57 19.60 0.94
CA ILE A 124 6.07 18.35 1.54
C ILE A 124 5.56 17.43 0.43
N ALA A 125 4.71 17.94 -0.46
CA ALA A 125 4.19 17.18 -1.58
C ALA A 125 5.32 16.69 -2.50
N ALA A 126 6.30 17.52 -2.80
CA ALA A 126 7.45 17.16 -3.63
C ALA A 126 8.27 16.03 -2.99
N PHE A 127 8.53 16.10 -1.68
CA PHE A 127 9.24 15.04 -0.96
C PHE A 127 8.47 13.71 -1.03
N VAL A 128 7.15 13.73 -0.79
CA VAL A 128 6.31 12.51 -0.84
C VAL A 128 6.26 11.94 -2.26
N VAL A 129 6.15 12.79 -3.28
CA VAL A 129 6.19 12.35 -4.69
C VAL A 129 7.53 11.73 -5.03
N LEU A 130 8.64 12.33 -4.62
CA LEU A 130 9.99 11.77 -4.83
C LEU A 130 10.15 10.41 -4.14
N LEU A 131 9.62 10.27 -2.92
CA LEU A 131 9.61 8.99 -2.21
C LEU A 131 8.82 7.93 -3.00
N PHE A 132 7.65 8.27 -3.54
CA PHE A 132 6.85 7.33 -4.33
C PHE A 132 7.52 6.97 -5.65
N ILE A 133 8.18 7.94 -6.30
CA ILE A 133 8.98 7.67 -7.49
C ILE A 133 10.11 6.69 -7.15
N PHE A 134 10.84 6.92 -6.08
CA PHE A 134 11.90 6.02 -5.61
C PHE A 134 11.37 4.61 -5.34
N LEU A 135 10.27 4.48 -4.58
CA LEU A 135 9.65 3.18 -4.27
C LEU A 135 9.13 2.50 -5.53
N GLY A 136 8.49 3.24 -6.44
CA GLY A 136 7.97 2.70 -7.71
C GLY A 136 9.08 2.20 -8.62
N PHE A 137 10.16 2.95 -8.78
CA PHE A 137 11.32 2.50 -9.56
C PHE A 137 12.01 1.28 -8.92
N THR A 138 12.15 1.27 -7.59
CA THR A 138 12.73 0.13 -6.87
C THR A 138 11.86 -1.11 -7.03
N ALA A 139 10.54 -0.99 -6.89
CA ALA A 139 9.60 -2.08 -7.12
C ALA A 139 9.73 -2.65 -8.53
N PHE A 140 9.73 -1.77 -9.53
CA PHE A 140 9.87 -2.17 -10.93
C PHE A 140 11.20 -2.88 -11.21
N TYR A 141 12.29 -2.34 -10.68
CA TYR A 141 13.62 -2.94 -10.79
C TYR A 141 13.66 -4.33 -10.15
N LEU A 142 13.12 -4.49 -8.93
CA LEU A 142 13.08 -5.76 -8.22
C LEU A 142 12.22 -6.79 -8.97
N ASP A 143 11.06 -6.42 -9.47
CA ASP A 143 10.15 -7.35 -10.15
C ASP A 143 10.73 -7.88 -11.47
N ILE A 144 11.63 -7.13 -12.10
CA ILE A 144 12.34 -7.57 -13.33
C ILE A 144 13.57 -8.41 -12.97
N THR A 145 14.36 -7.99 -11.97
CA THR A 145 15.66 -8.60 -11.67
C THR A 145 15.56 -9.77 -10.69
N GLN A 146 14.57 -9.75 -9.81
CA GLN A 146 14.32 -10.74 -8.77
C GLN A 146 12.82 -11.04 -8.71
N PRO A 147 12.25 -11.78 -9.70
CA PRO A 147 10.82 -12.07 -9.73
C PRO A 147 10.40 -12.85 -8.48
N ILE A 148 9.19 -12.52 -7.96
CA ILE A 148 8.62 -13.19 -6.79
C ILE A 148 8.24 -14.62 -7.14
N GLN A 149 8.57 -15.55 -6.25
CA GLN A 149 8.15 -16.95 -6.29
C GLN A 149 7.26 -17.21 -5.06
N LEU A 150 5.94 -17.35 -5.27
CA LEU A 150 4.93 -17.67 -4.25
C LEU A 150 4.69 -19.17 -4.15
#